data_0281bee8924618b7d7e9bffc29dd4de1
#
_entry.id   0281bee8924618b7d7e9bffc29dd4de1
#
_cell.length_a   1.000
_cell.length_b   1.000
_cell.length_c   1.000
_cell.angle_alpha   90.00
_cell.angle_beta   90.00
_cell.angle_gamma   90.00
#
_symmetry.space_group_name_H-M   'P 1'
#
loop_
_entity.id
_entity.type
_entity.pdbx_description
1 polymer ?
#
loop_
_entity_poly.entity_id
_entity_poly.type
_entity_poly.pdbx_seq_one_letter_code
_entity_poly.pdbx_strand_id
1 'polypeptide(L)'
;MIIHRLLTGLLALVLGVLIAFGFNNAQATAPTPQVVIASLPPTTTTATTMPALVTTCSQVATLAVAEGLPQAELETALRVAVRESRCTSDAFNATDTMGGSAGIYQVNFFWCKPSTYWPTGWLQAHGILQTCDELFNPVTNTKAMVAIWHNSGWLPWTTAN
;
A
#
# COMPACT_ATOMS: atom_id res chain seq x y z
N MET A 1 32.37 2.06 -47.67
CA MET A 1 31.43 1.32 -48.53
C MET A 1 30.05 1.55 -47.99
N ILE A 2 29.32 2.40 -48.71
CA ILE A 2 28.03 3.02 -48.34
C ILE A 2 26.91 2.06 -48.75
N ILE A 3 25.97 1.72 -47.86
CA ILE A 3 24.69 1.19 -48.30
C ILE A 3 23.59 1.93 -47.54
N HIS A 4 23.06 2.95 -48.21
CA HIS A 4 21.74 3.50 -47.98
C HIS A 4 20.66 2.45 -48.26
N ARG A 5 19.69 2.26 -47.39
CA ARG A 5 18.36 1.83 -47.77
C ARG A 5 17.32 2.72 -47.15
N LEU A 6 16.77 3.57 -47.99
CA LEU A 6 15.50 4.21 -47.91
C LEU A 6 14.39 3.16 -47.77
N LEU A 7 13.54 3.29 -46.79
CA LEU A 7 12.22 2.64 -46.80
C LEU A 7 11.16 3.71 -46.69
N THR A 8 10.57 3.96 -47.81
CA THR A 8 9.46 4.83 -48.14
C THR A 8 8.20 4.44 -47.38
N GLY A 9 7.46 5.47 -46.97
CA GLY A 9 6.23 5.41 -46.25
C GLY A 9 5.05 4.73 -46.95
N LEU A 10 4.11 4.30 -46.16
CA LEU A 10 2.75 4.00 -46.59
C LEU A 10 1.79 4.74 -45.69
N LEU A 11 1.29 5.86 -46.21
CA LEU A 11 0.22 6.66 -45.61
C LEU A 11 -1.09 5.97 -45.99
N ALA A 12 -1.73 5.28 -45.05
CA ALA A 12 -3.06 4.76 -45.23
C ALA A 12 -4.11 5.78 -44.83
N LEU A 13 -4.74 6.38 -45.82
CA LEU A 13 -5.85 7.31 -45.68
C LEU A 13 -7.13 6.47 -45.46
N VAL A 14 -7.63 6.43 -44.22
CA VAL A 14 -8.95 5.84 -43.94
C VAL A 14 -9.99 6.93 -44.03
N LEU A 15 -10.72 6.92 -45.12
CA LEU A 15 -11.88 7.76 -45.35
C LEU A 15 -13.06 7.24 -44.52
N GLY A 16 -13.43 7.97 -43.47
CA GLY A 16 -14.61 7.67 -42.65
C GLY A 16 -15.88 8.06 -43.36
N VAL A 17 -16.74 7.10 -43.62
CA VAL A 17 -18.12 7.31 -44.11
C VAL A 17 -18.99 7.67 -42.91
N LEU A 18 -19.47 8.91 -42.88
CA LEU A 18 -20.50 9.37 -41.97
C LEU A 18 -21.86 8.89 -42.49
N ILE A 19 -22.43 7.88 -41.86
CA ILE A 19 -23.82 7.51 -42.05
C ILE A 19 -24.67 8.26 -41.02
N ALA A 20 -25.33 9.31 -41.48
CA ALA A 20 -26.33 10.03 -40.69
C ALA A 20 -27.65 9.22 -40.67
N PHE A 21 -27.88 8.49 -39.57
CA PHE A 21 -29.21 7.99 -39.27
C PHE A 21 -30.01 9.02 -38.48
N GLY A 22 -30.96 9.67 -39.14
CA GLY A 22 -31.93 10.49 -38.47
C GLY A 22 -32.91 9.60 -37.70
N PHE A 23 -32.85 9.64 -36.38
CA PHE A 23 -33.89 9.08 -35.53
C PHE A 23 -34.83 10.21 -35.09
N ASN A 24 -36.04 10.21 -35.64
CA ASN A 24 -37.14 10.97 -35.08
C ASN A 24 -37.53 10.39 -33.73
N ASN A 25 -37.10 11.03 -32.65
CA ASN A 25 -37.56 10.71 -31.31
C ASN A 25 -38.89 11.40 -31.05
N ALA A 26 -39.97 10.63 -31.10
CA ALA A 26 -41.21 11.01 -30.45
C ALA A 26 -41.00 10.99 -28.96
N GLN A 27 -40.97 12.17 -28.33
CA GLN A 27 -40.94 12.32 -26.88
C GLN A 27 -42.23 11.86 -26.26
N ALA A 28 -42.26 10.63 -25.76
CA ALA A 28 -43.28 10.21 -24.80
C ALA A 28 -42.86 10.76 -23.43
N THR A 29 -43.61 11.76 -22.95
CA THR A 29 -43.44 12.33 -21.60
C THR A 29 -43.93 11.27 -20.60
N ALA A 30 -42.99 10.52 -20.03
CA ALA A 30 -43.28 9.65 -18.90
C ALA A 30 -43.42 10.50 -17.61
N PRO A 31 -44.38 10.23 -16.71
CA PRO A 31 -44.52 10.93 -15.47
C PRO A 31 -43.27 10.65 -14.59
N THR A 32 -42.66 11.72 -14.12
CA THR A 32 -41.49 11.67 -13.22
C THR A 32 -41.90 10.98 -11.91
N PRO A 33 -41.29 9.86 -11.51
CA PRO A 33 -41.51 9.32 -10.17
C PRO A 33 -40.95 10.30 -9.14
N GLN A 34 -41.80 10.84 -8.30
CA GLN A 34 -41.37 11.59 -7.11
C GLN A 34 -40.69 10.61 -6.16
N VAL A 35 -39.34 10.70 -6.11
CA VAL A 35 -38.56 10.03 -5.09
C VAL A 35 -38.81 10.76 -3.76
N VAL A 36 -39.66 10.18 -2.93
CA VAL A 36 -39.76 10.60 -1.53
C VAL A 36 -38.45 10.18 -0.86
N ILE A 37 -37.54 11.14 -0.71
CA ILE A 37 -36.33 10.94 0.08
C ILE A 37 -36.78 10.91 1.54
N ALA A 38 -37.00 9.69 2.06
CA ALA A 38 -37.09 9.50 3.49
C ALA A 38 -35.74 9.92 4.08
N SER A 39 -35.72 11.02 4.85
CA SER A 39 -34.53 11.46 5.55
C SER A 39 -34.14 10.39 6.55
N LEU A 40 -33.08 9.66 6.27
CA LEU A 40 -32.44 8.77 7.23
C LEU A 40 -31.98 9.62 8.43
N PRO A 41 -32.20 9.15 9.66
CA PRO A 41 -31.67 9.83 10.83
C PRO A 41 -30.13 9.89 10.71
N PRO A 42 -29.48 10.97 11.23
CA PRO A 42 -28.03 11.08 11.16
C PRO A 42 -27.41 9.89 11.87
N THR A 43 -26.72 9.05 11.12
CA THR A 43 -25.91 7.97 11.69
C THR A 43 -24.78 8.64 12.47
N THR A 44 -24.91 8.71 13.79
CA THR A 44 -23.82 9.13 14.67
C THR A 44 -22.71 8.08 14.52
N THR A 45 -21.74 8.37 13.69
CA THR A 45 -20.51 7.57 13.60
C THR A 45 -19.77 7.81 14.92
N THR A 46 -20.03 6.99 15.91
CA THR A 46 -19.18 6.90 17.09
C THR A 46 -17.83 6.44 16.59
N ALA A 47 -16.84 7.33 16.58
CA ALA A 47 -15.46 6.97 16.34
C ALA A 47 -15.08 5.98 17.46
N THR A 48 -15.14 4.70 17.15
CA THR A 48 -14.61 3.66 18.03
C THR A 48 -13.11 3.88 18.04
N THR A 49 -12.60 4.54 19.07
CA THR A 49 -11.17 4.54 19.40
C THR A 49 -10.79 3.08 19.57
N MET A 50 -10.16 2.49 18.57
CA MET A 50 -9.63 1.14 18.71
C MET A 50 -8.65 1.16 19.89
N PRO A 51 -8.84 0.28 20.91
CA PRO A 51 -7.87 0.15 21.97
C PRO A 51 -6.51 -0.14 21.33
N ALA A 52 -5.44 0.48 21.86
CA ALA A 52 -4.08 0.21 21.41
C ALA A 52 -3.90 -1.32 21.38
N LEU A 53 -3.70 -1.87 20.18
CA LEU A 53 -3.56 -3.31 19.99
C LEU A 53 -2.28 -3.75 20.70
N VAL A 54 -2.40 -4.30 21.90
CA VAL A 54 -1.29 -5.00 22.56
C VAL A 54 -1.00 -6.22 21.71
N THR A 55 0.07 -6.16 20.93
CA THR A 55 0.43 -7.22 20.01
C THR A 55 1.17 -8.31 20.80
N THR A 56 0.71 -9.55 20.67
CA THR A 56 1.42 -10.74 21.16
C THR A 56 2.18 -11.39 20.00
N CYS A 57 3.23 -12.18 20.30
CA CYS A 57 3.99 -12.87 19.24
C CYS A 57 3.11 -13.83 18.41
N SER A 58 2.06 -14.41 18.99
CA SER A 58 1.09 -15.23 18.22
C SER A 58 0.28 -14.40 17.23
N GLN A 59 -0.09 -13.17 17.58
CA GLN A 59 -0.76 -12.24 16.67
C GLN A 59 0.17 -11.78 15.54
N VAL A 60 1.46 -11.58 15.83
CA VAL A 60 2.49 -11.24 14.82
C VAL A 60 2.57 -12.31 13.73
N ALA A 61 2.54 -13.60 14.11
CA ALA A 61 2.52 -14.70 13.16
C ALA A 61 1.31 -14.63 12.21
N THR A 62 0.12 -14.39 12.79
CA THR A 62 -1.12 -14.26 12.01
C THR A 62 -1.06 -13.06 11.06
N LEU A 63 -0.57 -11.92 11.53
CA LEU A 63 -0.40 -10.72 10.69
C LEU A 63 0.57 -10.96 9.54
N ALA A 64 1.73 -11.59 9.80
CA ALA A 64 2.73 -11.85 8.77
C ALA A 64 2.17 -12.69 7.62
N VAL A 65 1.41 -13.74 7.94
CA VAL A 65 0.74 -14.58 6.94
C VAL A 65 -0.36 -13.81 6.20
N ALA A 66 -1.15 -13.01 6.91
CA ALA A 66 -2.22 -12.20 6.33
C ALA A 66 -1.67 -11.14 5.34
N GLU A 67 -0.49 -10.59 5.63
CA GLU A 67 0.19 -9.62 4.75
C GLU A 67 1.02 -10.29 3.62
N GLY A 68 0.95 -11.61 3.50
CA GLY A 68 1.50 -12.36 2.37
C GLY A 68 2.92 -12.88 2.55
N LEU A 69 3.43 -12.94 3.78
CA LEU A 69 4.71 -13.61 4.03
C LEU A 69 4.58 -15.12 3.79
N PRO A 70 5.49 -15.75 3.01
CA PRO A 70 5.48 -17.19 2.83
C PRO A 70 5.62 -17.94 4.16
N GLN A 71 4.87 -19.03 4.30
CA GLN A 71 4.90 -19.85 5.52
C GLN A 71 6.32 -20.32 5.90
N ALA A 72 7.18 -20.56 4.91
CA ALA A 72 8.57 -20.96 5.13
C ALA A 72 9.42 -19.89 5.84
N GLU A 73 9.01 -18.62 5.75
CA GLU A 73 9.72 -17.48 6.34
C GLU A 73 9.21 -17.11 7.73
N LEU A 74 8.12 -17.72 8.17
CA LEU A 74 7.42 -17.34 9.40
C LEU A 74 8.28 -17.48 10.66
N GLU A 75 9.09 -18.54 10.75
CA GLU A 75 9.99 -18.75 11.88
C GLU A 75 11.02 -17.62 11.98
N THR A 76 11.61 -17.23 10.84
CA THR A 76 12.55 -16.11 10.78
C THR A 76 11.88 -14.79 11.15
N ALA A 77 10.68 -14.53 10.63
CA ALA A 77 9.91 -13.34 10.97
C ALA A 77 9.64 -13.22 12.47
N LEU A 78 9.21 -14.31 13.09
CA LEU A 78 8.98 -14.35 14.54
C LEU A 78 10.27 -14.14 15.35
N ARG A 79 11.37 -14.76 14.92
CA ARG A 79 12.67 -14.55 15.55
C ARG A 79 13.10 -13.09 15.50
N VAL A 80 12.92 -12.44 14.35
CA VAL A 80 13.18 -11.00 14.18
C VAL A 80 12.29 -10.19 15.11
N ALA A 81 10.97 -10.38 15.08
CA ALA A 81 10.03 -9.64 15.94
C ALA A 81 10.37 -9.77 17.43
N VAL A 82 10.73 -10.98 17.88
CA VAL A 82 11.13 -11.21 19.28
C VAL A 82 12.43 -10.45 19.63
N ARG A 83 13.44 -10.50 18.76
CA ARG A 83 14.75 -9.88 19.01
C ARG A 83 14.70 -8.36 18.90
N GLU A 84 13.93 -7.83 17.96
CA GLU A 84 13.83 -6.39 17.69
C GLU A 84 12.98 -5.65 18.74
N SER A 85 11.84 -6.22 19.12
CA SER A 85 10.87 -5.49 19.97
C SER A 85 10.21 -6.34 21.05
N ARG A 86 10.49 -7.65 21.11
CA ARG A 86 9.69 -8.62 21.89
C ARG A 86 8.21 -8.63 21.45
N CYS A 87 7.98 -8.44 20.14
CA CYS A 87 6.67 -8.33 19.53
C CYS A 87 5.84 -7.10 19.97
N THR A 88 6.48 -6.07 20.47
CA THR A 88 5.84 -4.86 21.00
C THR A 88 5.65 -3.84 19.89
N SER A 89 4.41 -3.38 19.68
CA SER A 89 4.09 -2.46 18.58
C SER A 89 4.53 -1.02 18.82
N ASP A 90 4.64 -0.58 20.08
CA ASP A 90 5.05 0.75 20.48
C ASP A 90 6.57 0.87 20.75
N ALA A 91 7.34 -0.17 20.43
CA ALA A 91 8.79 -0.15 20.55
C ALA A 91 9.39 0.92 19.62
N PHE A 92 10.30 1.73 20.17
CA PHE A 92 11.01 2.76 19.42
C PHE A 92 12.48 2.84 19.83
N ASN A 93 13.36 2.72 18.84
CA ASN A 93 14.80 2.94 19.03
C ASN A 93 15.19 4.28 18.38
N ALA A 94 15.24 5.34 19.19
CA ALA A 94 15.57 6.69 18.73
C ALA A 94 17.05 6.87 18.34
N THR A 95 17.92 5.94 18.76
CA THR A 95 19.38 6.02 18.50
C THR A 95 19.80 5.39 17.20
N ASP A 96 18.88 4.71 16.54
CA ASP A 96 19.13 4.12 15.24
C ASP A 96 19.30 5.20 14.16
N THR A 97 19.99 4.83 13.08
CA THR A 97 20.25 5.74 11.96
C THR A 97 18.96 6.29 11.35
N MET A 98 19.05 7.39 10.60
CA MET A 98 17.94 8.04 9.91
C MET A 98 16.79 8.51 10.82
N GLY A 99 17.03 8.61 12.11
CA GLY A 99 16.08 9.12 13.11
C GLY A 99 15.24 8.07 13.79
N GLY A 100 15.66 6.81 13.72
CA GLY A 100 15.14 5.75 14.53
C GLY A 100 14.53 4.58 13.77
N SER A 101 14.10 3.60 14.55
CA SER A 101 13.36 2.41 14.09
C SER A 101 12.14 2.19 14.97
N ALA A 102 11.03 1.76 14.40
CA ALA A 102 9.75 1.69 15.11
C ALA A 102 9.01 0.36 14.91
N GLY A 103 8.21 0.03 15.92
CA GLY A 103 7.24 -1.05 15.91
C GLY A 103 7.83 -2.45 16.05
N ILE A 104 7.02 -3.44 15.74
CA ILE A 104 7.28 -4.87 15.97
C ILE A 104 8.61 -5.34 15.34
N TYR A 105 8.85 -4.93 14.10
CA TYR A 105 10.03 -5.32 13.33
C TYR A 105 11.12 -4.26 13.34
N GLN A 106 11.01 -3.23 14.17
CA GLN A 106 11.94 -2.10 14.23
C GLN A 106 12.29 -1.60 12.81
N VAL A 107 11.25 -1.30 12.03
CA VAL A 107 11.44 -0.79 10.67
C VAL A 107 12.12 0.57 10.75
N ASN A 108 13.34 0.66 10.17
CA ASN A 108 14.12 1.89 10.18
C ASN A 108 13.44 3.00 9.37
N PHE A 109 13.47 4.22 9.86
CA PHE A 109 12.88 5.38 9.20
C PHE A 109 13.54 5.73 7.86
N PHE A 110 14.66 5.12 7.53
CA PHE A 110 15.22 5.15 6.17
C PHE A 110 14.16 4.81 5.11
N TRP A 111 13.29 3.83 5.39
CA TRP A 111 12.30 3.35 4.44
C TRP A 111 11.11 4.30 4.26
N CYS A 112 10.83 5.16 5.25
CA CYS A 112 9.68 6.07 5.19
C CYS A 112 10.05 7.55 5.10
N LYS A 113 11.33 7.91 5.20
CA LYS A 113 11.79 9.29 5.04
C LYS A 113 12.13 9.61 3.58
N PRO A 114 11.93 10.87 3.16
CA PRO A 114 12.36 11.32 1.85
C PRO A 114 13.84 11.08 1.58
N SER A 115 14.15 10.69 0.35
CA SER A 115 15.50 10.53 -0.16
C SER A 115 15.59 11.03 -1.60
N THR A 116 16.80 11.12 -2.15
CA THR A 116 17.01 11.50 -3.55
C THR A 116 16.25 10.58 -4.53
N TYR A 117 16.17 9.29 -4.21
CA TYR A 117 15.51 8.30 -5.08
C TYR A 117 14.00 8.20 -4.81
N TRP A 118 13.57 8.50 -3.58
CA TRP A 118 12.20 8.40 -3.12
C TRP A 118 11.79 9.70 -2.41
N PRO A 119 11.36 10.73 -3.16
CA PRO A 119 11.06 12.06 -2.59
C PRO A 119 10.01 12.06 -1.49
N THR A 120 9.13 11.06 -1.45
CA THR A 120 8.11 10.88 -0.39
C THR A 120 8.48 9.83 0.64
N GLY A 121 9.53 9.06 0.40
CA GLY A 121 9.87 7.84 1.13
C GLY A 121 9.50 6.58 0.34
N TRP A 122 10.28 5.51 0.51
CA TRP A 122 10.04 4.26 -0.22
C TRP A 122 8.69 3.61 0.13
N LEU A 123 8.34 3.52 1.41
CA LEU A 123 7.08 2.94 1.85
C LEU A 123 5.87 3.73 1.37
N GLN A 124 5.93 5.06 1.36
CA GLN A 124 4.88 5.92 0.83
C GLN A 124 4.71 5.73 -0.68
N ALA A 125 5.82 5.69 -1.42
CA ALA A 125 5.81 5.48 -2.86
C ALA A 125 5.19 4.13 -3.26
N HIS A 126 5.25 3.13 -2.36
CA HIS A 126 4.64 1.81 -2.56
C HIS A 126 3.23 1.69 -1.93
N GLY A 127 2.67 2.78 -1.41
CA GLY A 127 1.32 2.79 -0.84
C GLY A 127 1.16 1.96 0.43
N ILE A 128 2.25 1.78 1.19
CA ILE A 128 2.24 0.99 2.43
C ILE A 128 1.73 1.82 3.60
N LEU A 129 2.16 3.08 3.68
CA LEU A 129 1.80 4.05 4.72
C LEU A 129 1.82 5.48 4.15
N GLN A 130 1.32 6.44 4.91
CA GLN A 130 1.37 7.87 4.57
C GLN A 130 2.44 8.60 5.39
N THR A 131 2.60 8.23 6.66
CA THR A 131 3.56 8.83 7.59
C THR A 131 4.36 7.76 8.33
N CYS A 132 5.58 8.10 8.77
CA CYS A 132 6.42 7.16 9.53
C CYS A 132 5.78 6.74 10.85
N ASP A 133 4.92 7.57 11.44
CA ASP A 133 4.23 7.24 12.69
C ASP A 133 3.29 6.04 12.58
N GLU A 134 2.83 5.73 11.37
CA GLU A 134 2.02 4.54 11.13
C GLU A 134 2.78 3.22 11.35
N LEU A 135 4.10 3.27 11.45
CA LEU A 135 4.92 2.11 11.81
C LEU A 135 4.69 1.62 13.25
N PHE A 136 4.05 2.42 14.10
CA PHE A 136 3.59 1.96 15.42
C PHE A 136 2.28 1.14 15.36
N ASN A 137 1.59 1.15 14.21
CA ASN A 137 0.45 0.27 13.99
C ASN A 137 0.95 -1.14 13.63
N PRO A 138 0.54 -2.20 14.34
CA PRO A 138 1.05 -3.55 14.13
C PRO A 138 0.77 -4.09 12.72
N VAL A 139 -0.37 -3.78 12.13
CA VAL A 139 -0.72 -4.20 10.76
C VAL A 139 0.19 -3.49 9.75
N THR A 140 0.30 -2.15 9.85
CA THR A 140 1.14 -1.35 8.95
C THR A 140 2.61 -1.73 9.08
N ASN A 141 3.10 -1.97 10.30
CA ASN A 141 4.49 -2.39 10.55
C ASN A 141 4.78 -3.75 9.91
N THR A 142 3.87 -4.71 10.06
CA THR A 142 3.99 -6.04 9.44
C THR A 142 3.94 -5.94 7.91
N LYS A 143 3.02 -5.15 7.36
CA LYS A 143 2.93 -4.89 5.91
C LYS A 143 4.21 -4.26 5.38
N ALA A 144 4.78 -3.30 6.10
CA ALA A 144 6.06 -2.67 5.76
C ALA A 144 7.20 -3.71 5.76
N MET A 145 7.28 -4.55 6.80
CA MET A 145 8.27 -5.62 6.86
C MET A 145 8.14 -6.56 5.67
N VAL A 146 6.94 -7.05 5.35
CA VAL A 146 6.73 -7.97 4.21
C VAL A 146 7.14 -7.31 2.90
N ALA A 147 6.78 -6.04 2.67
CA ALA A 147 7.18 -5.31 1.48
C ALA A 147 8.70 -5.15 1.36
N ILE A 148 9.38 -4.81 2.45
CA ILE A 148 10.84 -4.70 2.51
C ILE A 148 11.49 -6.07 2.30
N TRP A 149 10.93 -7.12 2.90
CA TRP A 149 11.40 -8.49 2.69
C TRP A 149 11.31 -8.91 1.21
N HIS A 150 10.22 -8.61 0.52
CA HIS A 150 10.09 -8.86 -0.92
C HIS A 150 11.14 -8.10 -1.75
N ASN A 151 11.53 -6.92 -1.31
CA ASN A 151 12.54 -6.10 -1.99
C ASN A 151 13.97 -6.56 -1.72
N SER A 152 14.28 -6.99 -0.49
CA SER A 152 15.67 -7.13 0.00
C SER A 152 15.91 -8.40 0.82
N GLY A 153 14.92 -9.30 0.94
CA GLY A 153 15.01 -10.43 1.87
C GLY A 153 15.18 -9.94 3.31
N TRP A 154 15.88 -10.72 4.11
CA TRP A 154 16.17 -10.39 5.51
C TRP A 154 17.40 -9.51 5.72
N LEU A 155 18.04 -9.02 4.65
CA LEU A 155 19.26 -8.20 4.74
C LEU A 155 19.14 -6.97 5.65
N PRO A 156 17.99 -6.25 5.71
CA PRO A 156 17.83 -5.13 6.62
C PRO A 156 17.83 -5.51 8.10
N TRP A 157 17.64 -6.78 8.43
CA TRP A 157 17.58 -7.29 9.82
C TRP A 157 18.74 -8.23 10.11
N THR A 158 19.76 -7.74 10.78
CA THR A 158 20.90 -8.56 11.22
C THR A 158 20.50 -9.63 12.24
N THR A 159 19.37 -9.44 12.91
CA THR A 159 18.76 -10.37 13.87
C THR A 159 18.06 -11.57 13.23
N ALA A 160 17.96 -11.58 11.90
CA ALA A 160 17.35 -12.71 11.16
C ALA A 160 18.22 -13.98 11.18
N ASN A 161 19.53 -13.86 11.42
CA ASN A 161 20.51 -14.95 11.45
C ASN A 161 20.60 -15.64 12.82
#